data_aaf4b8edeb791bfbca40a89e67237324
#
_entry.id   aaf4b8edeb791bfbca40a89e67237324
#
_cell.length_a   1.000
_cell.length_b   1.000
_cell.length_c   1.000
_cell.angle_alpha   90.00
_cell.angle_beta   90.00
_cell.angle_gamma   90.00
#
_symmetry.space_group_name_H-M   'P 1'
#
loop_
_entity.id
_entity.type
_entity.pdbx_description
1 polymer ?
#
loop_
_entity_poly.entity_id
_entity_poly.type
_entity_poly.pdbx_seq_one_letter_code
_entity_poly.pdbx_strand_id
1 'polypeptide(L)'
;MKIVTWNCNGAFRKKFESILDFNADIYIIQECENPAESGHKEYLEWADNYLWIGDTKNKGLGIFARPDFKLEKLDWTNNFKNHTVKHFLPCKINNDFDLLAVWTHRNNSPNFGYIGQLWKYIQVNKDKLIGTLIVGDFNSNTIWDEWDRWWNHSDVVNELKELDIESIYHKLTGEQQGKESKPTLYFQRNLSRPYHIDYIFGAKKFAERTKNLEVGQADKWLKLSDHMPIICEIEQTK
;
A
#
# COMPACT_ATOMS: atom_id res chain seq x y z
N MET A 1 -17.28 0.33 2.52
CA MET A 1 -16.08 1.11 2.11
C MET A 1 -15.26 0.27 1.14
N LYS A 2 -14.92 0.83 -0.01
CA LYS A 2 -14.08 0.19 -1.02
C LYS A 2 -12.72 0.89 -1.12
N ILE A 3 -11.65 0.13 -1.01
CA ILE A 3 -10.26 0.62 -1.07
C ILE A 3 -9.56 -0.03 -2.26
N VAL A 4 -8.79 0.76 -3.01
CA VAL A 4 -7.93 0.28 -4.09
C VAL A 4 -6.48 0.65 -3.78
N THR A 5 -5.54 -0.27 -3.94
CA THR A 5 -4.12 0.04 -3.98
C THR A 5 -3.50 -0.42 -5.29
N TRP A 6 -2.60 0.39 -5.84
CA TRP A 6 -1.94 0.09 -7.09
C TRP A 6 -0.61 0.84 -7.24
N ASN A 7 0.46 0.11 -7.41
CA ASN A 7 1.69 0.70 -7.93
C ASN A 7 1.51 0.91 -9.44
N CYS A 8 1.35 2.16 -9.85
CA CYS A 8 1.03 2.51 -11.23
C CYS A 8 2.24 2.46 -12.18
N ASN A 9 3.45 2.23 -11.67
CA ASN A 9 4.70 2.27 -12.45
C ASN A 9 4.86 3.60 -13.22
N GLY A 10 4.64 4.72 -12.52
CA GLY A 10 4.77 6.09 -13.05
C GLY A 10 3.69 6.51 -14.05
N ALA A 11 3.74 7.77 -14.45
CA ALA A 11 2.83 8.39 -15.40
C ALA A 11 1.33 8.20 -15.06
N PHE A 12 0.99 8.24 -13.78
CA PHE A 12 -0.38 8.02 -13.30
C PHE A 12 -1.37 9.03 -13.89
N ARG A 13 -0.96 10.29 -14.10
CA ARG A 13 -1.76 11.32 -14.79
C ARG A 13 -2.32 10.90 -16.15
N LYS A 14 -1.72 9.86 -16.79
CA LYS A 14 -2.18 9.29 -18.06
C LYS A 14 -2.96 7.98 -17.89
N LYS A 15 -3.10 7.52 -16.65
CA LYS A 15 -3.65 6.19 -16.33
C LYS A 15 -4.79 6.24 -15.31
N PHE A 16 -4.99 7.36 -14.62
CA PHE A 16 -5.96 7.46 -13.52
C PHE A 16 -7.38 7.08 -13.96
N GLU A 17 -7.75 7.35 -15.21
CA GLU A 17 -9.04 6.97 -15.75
C GLU A 17 -9.27 5.44 -15.74
N SER A 18 -8.19 4.65 -15.84
CA SER A 18 -8.29 3.18 -15.87
C SER A 18 -8.80 2.57 -14.56
N ILE A 19 -8.72 3.32 -13.44
CA ILE A 19 -9.18 2.87 -12.12
C ILE A 19 -10.55 3.41 -11.74
N LEU A 20 -11.14 4.32 -12.51
CA LEU A 20 -12.42 4.95 -12.19
C LEU A 20 -13.56 3.94 -12.12
N ASP A 21 -13.56 2.91 -12.97
CA ASP A 21 -14.55 1.84 -12.98
C ASP A 21 -14.65 1.09 -11.64
N PHE A 22 -13.62 1.13 -10.81
CA PHE A 22 -13.67 0.52 -9.48
C PHE A 22 -14.65 1.25 -8.55
N ASN A 23 -14.91 2.54 -8.81
CA ASN A 23 -15.77 3.39 -7.99
C ASN A 23 -15.43 3.23 -6.49
N ALA A 24 -14.14 3.34 -6.18
CA ALA A 24 -13.65 3.17 -4.81
C ALA A 24 -13.79 4.46 -3.99
N ASP A 25 -13.91 4.29 -2.69
CA ASP A 25 -13.95 5.40 -1.74
C ASP A 25 -12.56 6.00 -1.50
N ILE A 26 -11.53 5.13 -1.51
CA ILE A 26 -10.14 5.51 -1.25
C ILE A 26 -9.21 4.77 -2.22
N TYR A 27 -8.27 5.49 -2.81
CA TYR A 27 -7.20 4.96 -3.65
C TYR A 27 -5.83 5.24 -3.03
N ILE A 28 -4.99 4.24 -2.91
CA ILE A 28 -3.61 4.34 -2.47
C ILE A 28 -2.71 4.01 -3.65
N ILE A 29 -2.04 5.02 -4.21
CA ILE A 29 -1.30 4.89 -5.46
C ILE A 29 0.18 5.12 -5.22
N GLN A 30 0.98 4.11 -5.52
CA GLN A 30 2.43 4.19 -5.48
C GLN A 30 2.96 4.60 -6.86
N GLU A 31 4.10 5.27 -6.87
CA GLU A 31 4.79 5.78 -8.06
C GLU A 31 4.00 6.85 -8.84
N CYS A 32 3.00 7.49 -8.24
CA CYS A 32 2.23 8.56 -8.87
C CYS A 32 2.92 9.92 -8.79
N GLU A 33 2.58 10.81 -9.72
CA GLU A 33 2.99 12.21 -9.67
C GLU A 33 2.20 12.99 -8.61
N ASN A 34 2.80 14.09 -8.12
CA ASN A 34 2.07 15.10 -7.35
C ASN A 34 1.01 15.77 -8.23
N PRO A 35 -0.29 15.67 -7.94
CA PRO A 35 -1.34 16.27 -8.75
C PRO A 35 -1.14 17.76 -8.99
N ALA A 36 -0.81 18.54 -7.93
CA ALA A 36 -0.64 19.99 -8.01
C ALA A 36 0.51 20.42 -8.93
N GLU A 37 1.51 19.54 -9.13
CA GLU A 37 2.70 19.85 -9.92
C GLU A 37 2.79 19.02 -11.22
N SER A 38 1.76 18.22 -11.50
CA SER A 38 1.73 17.31 -12.65
C SER A 38 1.61 18.02 -14.01
N GLY A 39 1.04 19.23 -14.01
CA GLY A 39 0.71 19.97 -15.21
C GLY A 39 -0.43 19.35 -16.02
N HIS A 40 -1.20 18.44 -15.46
CA HIS A 40 -2.32 17.75 -16.12
C HIS A 40 -3.62 18.12 -15.44
N LYS A 41 -4.46 18.89 -16.12
CA LYS A 41 -5.65 19.51 -15.52
C LYS A 41 -6.67 18.47 -15.06
N GLU A 42 -7.00 17.51 -15.90
CA GLU A 42 -8.00 16.48 -15.61
C GLU A 42 -7.57 15.59 -14.42
N TYR A 43 -6.27 15.30 -14.32
CA TYR A 43 -5.73 14.57 -13.17
C TYR A 43 -5.83 15.38 -11.89
N LEU A 44 -5.54 16.69 -11.93
CA LEU A 44 -5.68 17.59 -10.78
C LEU A 44 -7.15 17.73 -10.36
N GLU A 45 -8.08 17.84 -11.31
CA GLU A 45 -9.52 17.92 -11.05
C GLU A 45 -10.06 16.62 -10.43
N TRP A 46 -9.59 15.45 -10.89
CA TRP A 46 -9.92 14.18 -10.27
C TRP A 46 -9.35 14.05 -8.86
N ALA A 47 -8.15 14.53 -8.64
CA ALA A 47 -7.43 14.48 -7.36
C ALA A 47 -7.75 15.71 -6.49
N ASP A 48 -9.02 16.08 -6.33
CA ASP A 48 -9.44 17.24 -5.55
C ASP A 48 -9.29 17.05 -4.04
N ASN A 49 -9.33 15.79 -3.57
CA ASN A 49 -9.18 15.39 -2.16
C ASN A 49 -8.06 14.35 -2.02
N TYR A 50 -6.86 14.79 -1.70
CA TYR A 50 -5.71 13.90 -1.61
C TYR A 50 -4.65 14.34 -0.60
N LEU A 51 -3.83 13.37 -0.21
CA LEU A 51 -2.54 13.56 0.43
C LEU A 51 -1.46 12.92 -0.42
N TRP A 52 -0.30 13.54 -0.49
CA TRP A 52 0.81 13.04 -1.30
C TRP A 52 2.17 13.30 -0.64
N ILE A 53 3.11 12.36 -0.81
CA ILE A 53 4.52 12.50 -0.44
C ILE A 53 5.41 11.94 -1.54
N GLY A 54 6.56 12.54 -1.75
CA GLY A 54 7.57 12.07 -2.70
C GLY A 54 8.85 12.89 -2.63
N ASP A 55 9.95 12.32 -3.14
CA ASP A 55 11.24 13.02 -3.24
C ASP A 55 11.28 13.98 -4.45
N THR A 56 10.48 13.70 -5.47
CA THR A 56 10.32 14.54 -6.66
C THR A 56 8.86 14.59 -7.06
N LYS A 57 8.42 15.67 -7.69
CA LYS A 57 7.03 15.82 -8.16
C LYS A 57 6.53 14.71 -9.11
N ASN A 58 7.46 13.98 -9.71
CA ASN A 58 7.15 12.98 -10.74
C ASN A 58 6.92 11.57 -10.19
N LYS A 59 7.25 11.31 -8.93
CA LYS A 59 7.18 9.97 -8.35
C LYS A 59 7.05 10.01 -6.84
N GLY A 60 5.95 9.47 -6.34
CA GLY A 60 5.65 9.45 -4.92
C GLY A 60 4.53 8.49 -4.57
N LEU A 61 3.99 8.68 -3.38
CA LEU A 61 2.92 7.91 -2.79
C LEU A 61 1.74 8.84 -2.51
N GLY A 62 0.56 8.54 -3.06
CA GLY A 62 -0.66 9.30 -2.89
C GLY A 62 -1.78 8.51 -2.23
N ILE A 63 -2.55 9.18 -1.38
CA ILE A 63 -3.87 8.76 -0.91
C ILE A 63 -4.87 9.71 -1.54
N PHE A 64 -5.81 9.19 -2.32
CA PHE A 64 -6.87 9.93 -2.97
C PHE A 64 -8.20 9.41 -2.45
N ALA A 65 -9.12 10.28 -2.12
CA ALA A 65 -10.42 9.88 -1.60
C ALA A 65 -11.56 10.66 -2.26
N ARG A 66 -12.76 10.10 -2.20
CA ARG A 66 -13.96 10.82 -2.61
C ARG A 66 -14.13 12.11 -1.79
N PRO A 67 -14.79 13.14 -2.32
CA PRO A 67 -14.95 14.43 -1.63
C PRO A 67 -15.65 14.36 -0.27
N ASP A 68 -16.48 13.34 -0.05
CA ASP A 68 -17.21 13.12 1.20
C ASP A 68 -16.34 12.47 2.30
N PHE A 69 -15.09 12.10 1.99
CA PHE A 69 -14.13 11.59 2.96
C PHE A 69 -13.20 12.70 3.46
N LYS A 70 -13.07 12.81 4.78
CA LYS A 70 -12.07 13.71 5.38
C LYS A 70 -10.73 12.98 5.48
N LEU A 71 -9.69 13.55 4.88
CA LEU A 71 -8.31 13.10 5.00
C LEU A 71 -7.54 14.06 5.93
N GLU A 72 -6.89 13.53 6.96
CA GLU A 72 -6.03 14.29 7.85
C GLU A 72 -4.67 13.59 7.96
N LYS A 73 -3.62 14.28 7.48
CA LYS A 73 -2.26 13.73 7.58
C LYS A 73 -1.83 13.64 9.03
N LEU A 74 -1.34 12.48 9.45
CA LEU A 74 -0.83 12.26 10.80
C LEU A 74 0.69 12.50 10.86
N ASP A 75 1.14 13.03 12.00
CA ASP A 75 2.55 13.24 12.26
C ASP A 75 3.14 12.02 13.02
N TRP A 76 3.36 10.94 12.27
CA TRP A 76 4.08 9.78 12.77
C TRP A 76 5.56 9.91 12.44
N THR A 77 6.43 9.41 13.35
CA THR A 77 7.86 9.57 13.14
C THR A 77 8.41 8.70 12.01
N ASN A 78 9.23 9.31 11.17
CA ASN A 78 9.99 8.61 10.13
C ASN A 78 11.44 8.31 10.57
N ASN A 79 11.83 8.69 11.79
CA ASN A 79 13.20 8.61 12.25
C ASN A 79 13.41 7.35 13.10
N PHE A 80 14.14 6.39 12.55
CA PHE A 80 14.65 5.22 13.28
C PHE A 80 16.13 5.44 13.60
N LYS A 81 16.44 5.75 14.87
CA LYS A 81 17.81 6.12 15.30
C LYS A 81 18.35 7.27 14.41
N ASN A 82 19.43 7.04 13.68
CA ASN A 82 20.06 8.02 12.78
C ASN A 82 19.61 7.87 11.31
N HIS A 83 18.54 7.12 11.04
CA HIS A 83 18.06 6.85 9.69
C HIS A 83 16.63 7.36 9.52
N THR A 84 16.40 8.15 8.49
CA THR A 84 15.05 8.55 8.08
C THR A 84 14.52 7.55 7.07
N VAL A 85 13.41 6.89 7.37
CA VAL A 85 12.67 6.06 6.41
C VAL A 85 11.72 6.93 5.60
N LYS A 86 11.41 6.54 4.37
CA LYS A 86 10.63 7.34 3.43
C LYS A 86 9.45 6.56 2.86
N HIS A 87 8.50 7.30 2.28
CA HIS A 87 7.33 6.76 1.58
C HIS A 87 6.38 5.97 2.47
N PHE A 88 6.22 6.45 3.69
CA PHE A 88 5.17 6.07 4.64
C PHE A 88 4.28 7.28 4.87
N LEU A 89 3.00 7.17 4.55
CA LEU A 89 2.03 8.26 4.64
C LEU A 89 0.87 7.87 5.56
N PRO A 90 0.97 8.17 6.86
CA PRO A 90 -0.11 7.94 7.81
C PRO A 90 -1.18 9.01 7.66
N CYS A 91 -2.43 8.59 7.68
CA CYS A 91 -3.60 9.44 7.49
C CYS A 91 -4.74 8.97 8.40
N LYS A 92 -5.47 9.90 9.00
CA LYS A 92 -6.76 9.63 9.64
C LYS A 92 -7.88 9.84 8.64
N ILE A 93 -8.76 8.86 8.56
CA ILE A 93 -9.93 8.86 7.67
C ILE A 93 -11.19 9.17 8.50
N ASN A 94 -11.93 10.22 8.14
CA ASN A 94 -13.22 10.61 8.74
C ASN A 94 -13.21 10.75 10.27
N ASN A 95 -12.06 11.01 10.89
CA ASN A 95 -11.84 10.94 12.34
C ASN A 95 -12.19 9.56 12.96
N ASP A 96 -12.31 8.50 12.15
CA ASP A 96 -12.78 7.17 12.55
C ASP A 96 -11.64 6.18 12.72
N PHE A 97 -10.75 6.09 11.73
CA PHE A 97 -9.63 5.15 11.76
C PHE A 97 -8.37 5.70 11.10
N ASP A 98 -7.25 5.09 11.43
CA ASP A 98 -5.97 5.40 10.84
C ASP A 98 -5.66 4.45 9.67
N LEU A 99 -5.10 5.03 8.59
CA LEU A 99 -4.60 4.33 7.42
C LEU A 99 -3.13 4.70 7.22
N LEU A 100 -2.29 3.71 7.05
CA LEU A 100 -0.89 3.88 6.66
C LEU A 100 -0.72 3.43 5.21
N ALA A 101 -0.52 4.37 4.30
CA ALA A 101 -0.09 4.06 2.94
C ALA A 101 1.42 3.77 2.93
N VAL A 102 1.80 2.71 2.21
CA VAL A 102 3.16 2.18 2.18
C VAL A 102 3.65 2.04 0.74
N TRP A 103 4.86 2.50 0.53
CA TRP A 103 5.66 2.17 -0.65
C TRP A 103 7.10 1.94 -0.19
N THR A 104 7.47 0.69 0.07
CA THR A 104 8.81 0.40 0.56
C THR A 104 9.85 0.59 -0.53
N HIS A 105 11.01 1.08 -0.13
CA HIS A 105 12.06 1.43 -1.05
C HIS A 105 13.44 1.04 -0.51
N ARG A 106 14.44 0.95 -1.38
CA ARG A 106 15.81 0.68 -0.95
C ARG A 106 16.39 1.79 -0.07
N ASN A 107 16.03 3.03 -0.36
CA ASN A 107 16.28 4.24 0.44
C ASN A 107 17.71 4.36 0.96
N ASN A 108 18.71 4.13 0.10
CA ASN A 108 20.14 4.19 0.41
C ASN A 108 20.59 3.30 1.60
N SER A 109 19.82 2.26 1.91
CA SER A 109 20.14 1.31 2.97
C SER A 109 20.40 -0.07 2.36
N PRO A 110 21.66 -0.46 2.14
CA PRO A 110 21.98 -1.72 1.46
C PRO A 110 21.49 -2.94 2.24
N ASN A 111 21.51 -2.87 3.58
CA ASN A 111 21.16 -4.01 4.44
C ASN A 111 19.70 -4.01 4.86
N PHE A 112 19.05 -2.83 5.01
CA PHE A 112 17.66 -2.67 5.44
C PHE A 112 16.80 -2.03 4.34
N GLY A 113 17.00 -2.46 3.09
CA GLY A 113 16.17 -2.03 1.97
C GLY A 113 14.78 -2.67 1.99
N TYR A 114 13.83 -2.08 1.27
CA TYR A 114 12.48 -2.60 1.07
C TYR A 114 11.78 -2.93 2.40
N ILE A 115 11.48 -4.20 2.67
CA ILE A 115 10.77 -4.62 3.88
C ILE A 115 11.47 -4.17 5.17
N GLY A 116 12.79 -4.05 5.16
CA GLY A 116 13.56 -3.52 6.29
C GLY A 116 13.24 -2.05 6.60
N GLN A 117 12.75 -1.28 5.63
CA GLN A 117 12.27 0.09 5.87
C GLN A 117 10.93 0.06 6.62
N LEU A 118 10.02 -0.84 6.25
CA LEU A 118 8.76 -1.02 6.97
C LEU A 118 9.02 -1.56 8.39
N TRP A 119 9.93 -2.52 8.56
CA TRP A 119 10.33 -3.00 9.88
C TRP A 119 10.80 -1.83 10.78
N LYS A 120 11.69 -0.96 10.27
CA LYS A 120 12.14 0.24 11.03
C LYS A 120 10.98 1.16 11.38
N TYR A 121 10.05 1.37 10.45
CA TYR A 121 8.90 2.23 10.67
C TYR A 121 7.97 1.68 11.76
N ILE A 122 7.75 0.37 11.77
CA ILE A 122 6.98 -0.32 12.80
C ILE A 122 7.64 -0.11 14.17
N GLN A 123 8.98 -0.31 14.29
CA GLN A 123 9.67 -0.20 15.58
C GLN A 123 9.49 1.16 16.26
N VAL A 124 9.33 2.24 15.51
CA VAL A 124 9.19 3.60 16.07
C VAL A 124 7.75 4.10 16.16
N ASN A 125 6.79 3.36 15.62
CA ASN A 125 5.38 3.74 15.63
C ASN A 125 4.45 2.62 16.15
N LYS A 126 4.97 1.61 16.85
CA LYS A 126 4.26 0.39 17.24
C LYS A 126 2.91 0.71 17.90
N ASP A 127 2.89 1.63 18.86
CA ASP A 127 1.67 2.02 19.58
C ASP A 127 0.63 2.73 18.71
N LYS A 128 1.09 3.44 17.66
CA LYS A 128 0.23 4.17 16.73
C LYS A 128 -0.40 3.27 15.66
N LEU A 129 0.18 2.09 15.43
CA LEU A 129 -0.33 1.12 14.46
C LEU A 129 -1.56 0.35 14.95
N ILE A 130 -1.84 0.35 16.25
CA ILE A 130 -2.99 -0.36 16.81
C ILE A 130 -4.29 0.11 16.15
N GLY A 131 -5.03 -0.81 15.57
CA GLY A 131 -6.31 -0.49 14.92
C GLY A 131 -6.20 0.10 13.51
N THR A 132 -5.02 0.10 12.90
CA THR A 132 -4.73 0.72 11.59
C THR A 132 -4.96 -0.24 10.42
N LEU A 133 -5.29 0.33 9.25
CA LEU A 133 -5.14 -0.30 7.94
C LEU A 133 -3.78 0.06 7.35
N ILE A 134 -3.00 -0.92 6.89
CA ILE A 134 -1.69 -0.72 6.25
C ILE A 134 -1.82 -1.22 4.82
N VAL A 135 -1.59 -0.34 3.84
CA VAL A 135 -1.96 -0.58 2.45
C VAL A 135 -0.86 -0.13 1.50
N GLY A 136 -0.46 -0.99 0.58
CA GLY A 136 0.44 -0.59 -0.49
C GLY A 136 1.44 -1.64 -0.95
N ASP A 137 2.50 -1.16 -1.59
CA ASP A 137 3.59 -1.96 -2.13
C ASP A 137 4.68 -2.17 -1.06
N PHE A 138 4.80 -3.39 -0.59
CA PHE A 138 5.81 -3.79 0.39
C PHE A 138 7.13 -4.21 -0.27
N ASN A 139 7.14 -4.36 -1.60
CA ASN A 139 8.30 -4.84 -2.36
C ASN A 139 8.97 -6.06 -1.72
N SER A 140 8.18 -6.96 -1.17
CA SER A 140 8.66 -8.07 -0.36
C SER A 140 7.66 -9.22 -0.31
N ASN A 141 8.19 -10.42 -0.09
CA ASN A 141 7.45 -11.64 0.16
C ASN A 141 8.33 -12.60 0.96
N THR A 142 7.78 -13.54 1.70
CA THR A 142 8.52 -14.53 2.52
C THR A 142 9.47 -15.41 1.70
N ILE A 143 9.25 -15.55 0.40
CA ILE A 143 10.16 -16.30 -0.49
C ILE A 143 11.59 -15.71 -0.57
N TRP A 144 11.76 -14.47 -0.10
CA TRP A 144 13.06 -13.77 -0.03
C TRP A 144 13.57 -13.60 1.40
N ASP A 145 12.99 -14.31 2.36
CA ASP A 145 13.47 -14.30 3.73
C ASP A 145 14.85 -14.99 3.83
N GLU A 146 15.73 -14.40 4.63
CA GLU A 146 17.10 -14.89 4.84
C GLU A 146 17.29 -15.27 6.30
N TRP A 147 17.92 -16.38 6.55
CA TRP A 147 18.07 -16.98 7.89
C TRP A 147 18.87 -16.12 8.89
N ASP A 148 19.72 -15.25 8.39
CA ASP A 148 20.61 -14.38 9.19
C ASP A 148 20.04 -12.96 9.42
N ARG A 149 18.79 -12.75 9.06
CA ARG A 149 18.07 -11.46 9.23
C ARG A 149 16.97 -11.56 10.28
N TRP A 150 16.72 -10.45 10.98
CA TRP A 150 15.60 -10.27 11.92
C TRP A 150 14.62 -9.18 11.47
N TRP A 151 14.64 -8.83 10.22
CA TRP A 151 13.80 -7.85 9.55
C TRP A 151 13.33 -8.40 8.19
N ASN A 152 13.03 -9.67 8.13
CA ASN A 152 12.45 -10.36 7.00
C ASN A 152 10.98 -9.98 6.78
N HIS A 153 10.40 -10.43 5.69
CA HIS A 153 8.96 -10.30 5.48
C HIS A 153 8.18 -11.01 6.60
N SER A 154 8.55 -12.24 6.94
CA SER A 154 7.91 -12.99 8.03
C SER A 154 8.07 -12.30 9.39
N ASP A 155 9.19 -11.63 9.66
CA ASP A 155 9.37 -10.87 10.90
C ASP A 155 8.40 -9.69 10.96
N VAL A 156 8.22 -8.95 9.85
CA VAL A 156 7.23 -7.87 9.75
C VAL A 156 5.81 -8.39 9.93
N VAL A 157 5.45 -9.50 9.29
CA VAL A 157 4.14 -10.13 9.46
C VAL A 157 3.88 -10.52 10.92
N ASN A 158 4.89 -11.09 11.61
CA ASN A 158 4.79 -11.45 13.02
C ASN A 158 4.64 -10.23 13.93
N GLU A 159 5.43 -9.16 13.71
CA GLU A 159 5.29 -7.89 14.44
C GLU A 159 3.89 -7.27 14.29
N LEU A 160 3.33 -7.30 13.07
CA LEU A 160 1.97 -6.84 12.82
C LEU A 160 0.93 -7.72 13.50
N LYS A 161 1.12 -9.04 13.50
CA LYS A 161 0.24 -9.99 14.18
C LYS A 161 0.21 -9.78 15.70
N GLU A 162 1.33 -9.40 16.32
CA GLU A 162 1.37 -9.02 17.75
C GLU A 162 0.49 -7.79 18.05
N LEU A 163 0.18 -6.96 17.04
CA LEU A 163 -0.72 -5.81 17.13
C LEU A 163 -2.15 -6.11 16.67
N ASP A 164 -2.51 -7.40 16.53
CA ASP A 164 -3.79 -7.86 15.96
C ASP A 164 -4.04 -7.32 14.53
N ILE A 165 -2.98 -7.13 13.74
CA ILE A 165 -3.03 -6.73 12.35
C ILE A 165 -2.65 -7.92 11.47
N GLU A 166 -3.53 -8.33 10.57
CA GLU A 166 -3.32 -9.47 9.68
C GLU A 166 -3.53 -9.12 8.21
N SER A 167 -2.90 -9.87 7.31
CA SER A 167 -3.10 -9.73 5.88
C SER A 167 -4.53 -10.16 5.51
N ILE A 168 -5.28 -9.23 4.93
CA ILE A 168 -6.67 -9.48 4.52
C ILE A 168 -6.73 -10.55 3.43
N TYR A 169 -5.79 -10.54 2.47
CA TYR A 169 -5.70 -11.56 1.45
C TYR A 169 -5.60 -12.98 2.05
N HIS A 170 -4.63 -13.18 2.94
CA HIS A 170 -4.39 -14.48 3.57
C HIS A 170 -5.53 -14.93 4.48
N LYS A 171 -6.17 -13.97 5.16
CA LYS A 171 -7.36 -14.23 5.96
C LYS A 171 -8.53 -14.77 5.13
N LEU A 172 -8.78 -14.18 3.96
CA LEU A 172 -9.89 -14.56 3.10
C LEU A 172 -9.63 -15.86 2.32
N THR A 173 -8.40 -16.03 1.84
CA THR A 173 -8.06 -17.18 0.97
C THR A 173 -7.65 -18.42 1.76
N GLY A 174 -7.13 -18.25 2.99
CA GLY A 174 -6.50 -19.32 3.77
C GLY A 174 -5.13 -19.74 3.21
N GLU A 175 -4.61 -19.05 2.20
CA GLU A 175 -3.30 -19.33 1.64
C GLU A 175 -2.19 -18.93 2.61
N GLN A 176 -1.03 -19.58 2.52
CA GLN A 176 0.14 -19.26 3.31
C GLN A 176 0.96 -18.15 2.66
N GLN A 177 1.63 -17.33 3.45
CA GLN A 177 2.65 -16.40 2.98
C GLN A 177 3.69 -17.12 2.11
N GLY A 178 3.99 -16.57 0.93
CA GLY A 178 4.90 -17.17 -0.06
C GLY A 178 4.27 -18.25 -0.94
N LYS A 179 2.96 -18.49 -0.81
CA LYS A 179 2.18 -19.46 -1.60
C LYS A 179 0.94 -18.84 -2.23
N GLU A 180 0.95 -17.54 -2.41
CA GLU A 180 -0.16 -16.78 -2.96
C GLU A 180 -0.44 -17.17 -4.41
N SER A 181 -1.68 -17.54 -4.71
CA SER A 181 -2.12 -17.91 -6.05
C SER A 181 -2.42 -16.72 -6.97
N LYS A 182 -2.54 -15.51 -6.39
CA LYS A 182 -2.86 -14.27 -7.11
C LYS A 182 -1.65 -13.33 -7.10
N PRO A 183 -0.85 -13.29 -8.18
CA PRO A 183 0.27 -12.35 -8.28
C PRO A 183 -0.20 -10.89 -8.32
N THR A 184 0.49 -10.02 -7.59
CA THR A 184 0.30 -8.57 -7.68
C THR A 184 1.38 -7.89 -8.52
N LEU A 185 2.47 -8.60 -8.82
CA LEU A 185 3.55 -8.15 -9.70
C LEU A 185 3.86 -9.22 -10.74
N TYR A 186 4.08 -8.78 -11.97
CA TYR A 186 4.76 -9.55 -13.02
C TYR A 186 6.07 -8.85 -13.39
N PHE A 187 7.16 -9.24 -12.74
CA PHE A 187 8.43 -8.55 -12.81
C PHE A 187 8.88 -8.31 -14.27
N GLN A 188 9.15 -7.05 -14.60
CA GLN A 188 9.45 -6.59 -15.96
C GLN A 188 8.33 -6.95 -16.99
N ARG A 189 7.08 -7.00 -16.53
CA ARG A 189 5.90 -7.40 -17.34
C ARG A 189 5.99 -8.80 -17.95
N ASN A 190 6.75 -9.68 -17.30
CA ASN A 190 6.94 -11.06 -17.75
C ASN A 190 6.00 -12.00 -16.98
N LEU A 191 5.03 -12.59 -17.67
CA LEU A 191 4.05 -13.53 -17.09
C LEU A 191 4.68 -14.76 -16.41
N SER A 192 5.90 -15.14 -16.78
CA SER A 192 6.63 -16.24 -16.14
C SER A 192 7.38 -15.86 -14.87
N ARG A 193 7.28 -14.59 -14.43
CA ARG A 193 7.92 -14.07 -13.21
C ARG A 193 6.91 -13.40 -12.28
N PRO A 194 5.89 -14.15 -11.82
CA PRO A 194 4.84 -13.63 -10.94
C PRO A 194 5.32 -13.58 -9.50
N TYR A 195 4.91 -12.52 -8.77
CA TYR A 195 5.14 -12.35 -7.35
C TYR A 195 3.93 -11.69 -6.68
N HIS A 196 3.75 -11.89 -5.38
CA HIS A 196 2.76 -11.19 -4.56
C HIS A 196 3.52 -10.28 -3.59
N ILE A 197 3.48 -8.96 -3.79
CA ILE A 197 4.28 -8.00 -3.04
C ILE A 197 3.52 -6.75 -2.62
N ASP A 198 2.29 -6.60 -3.11
CA ASP A 198 1.36 -5.55 -2.68
C ASP A 198 0.36 -6.15 -1.70
N TYR A 199 0.03 -5.43 -0.64
CA TYR A 199 -0.78 -5.97 0.46
C TYR A 199 -1.77 -4.95 1.01
N ILE A 200 -2.82 -5.49 1.62
CA ILE A 200 -3.69 -4.80 2.57
C ILE A 200 -3.64 -5.60 3.87
N PHE A 201 -3.01 -5.03 4.90
CA PHE A 201 -3.05 -5.52 6.25
C PHE A 201 -4.05 -4.70 7.06
N GLY A 202 -4.87 -5.33 7.86
CA GLY A 202 -5.86 -4.64 8.67
C GLY A 202 -5.96 -5.17 10.08
N ALA A 203 -6.20 -4.28 11.03
CA ALA A 203 -6.59 -4.70 12.37
C ALA A 203 -7.81 -5.62 12.29
N LYS A 204 -7.97 -6.49 13.27
CA LYS A 204 -9.01 -7.52 13.34
C LYS A 204 -10.40 -7.00 12.94
N LYS A 205 -10.78 -5.79 13.43
CA LYS A 205 -12.04 -5.13 13.08
C LYS A 205 -12.26 -4.91 11.58
N PHE A 206 -11.20 -4.76 10.78
CA PHE A 206 -11.28 -4.63 9.33
C PHE A 206 -11.28 -5.99 8.65
N ALA A 207 -10.39 -6.88 9.06
CA ALA A 207 -10.28 -8.21 8.49
C ALA A 207 -11.58 -9.02 8.63
N GLU A 208 -12.27 -8.92 9.78
CA GLU A 208 -13.56 -9.58 10.04
C GLU A 208 -14.71 -9.00 9.22
N ARG A 209 -14.65 -7.71 8.84
CA ARG A 209 -15.68 -7.04 8.04
C ARG A 209 -15.38 -7.00 6.55
N THR A 210 -14.26 -7.56 6.12
CA THR A 210 -13.95 -7.61 4.70
C THR A 210 -14.84 -8.63 4.00
N LYS A 211 -15.59 -8.16 2.99
CA LYS A 211 -16.47 -9.00 2.18
C LYS A 211 -15.77 -9.62 1.00
N ASN A 212 -14.85 -8.87 0.39
CA ASN A 212 -14.17 -9.28 -0.82
C ASN A 212 -12.81 -8.62 -0.95
N LEU A 213 -11.86 -9.35 -1.55
CA LEU A 213 -10.59 -8.82 -2.00
C LEU A 213 -10.26 -9.43 -3.36
N GLU A 214 -10.06 -8.59 -4.35
CA GLU A 214 -9.72 -8.98 -5.71
C GLU A 214 -8.35 -8.44 -6.10
N VAL A 215 -7.63 -9.22 -6.90
CA VAL A 215 -6.39 -8.79 -7.58
C VAL A 215 -6.69 -8.67 -9.07
N GLY A 216 -6.29 -7.56 -9.68
CA GLY A 216 -6.49 -7.30 -11.09
C GLY A 216 -5.88 -8.37 -11.99
N GLN A 217 -6.49 -8.59 -13.16
CA GLN A 217 -6.03 -9.60 -14.11
C GLN A 217 -4.92 -9.05 -15.01
N ALA A 218 -3.91 -9.85 -15.32
CA ALA A 218 -2.75 -9.43 -16.10
C ALA A 218 -3.11 -8.97 -17.53
N ASP A 219 -4.08 -9.58 -18.17
CA ASP A 219 -4.56 -9.23 -19.51
C ASP A 219 -5.05 -7.77 -19.60
N LYS A 220 -5.67 -7.28 -18.55
CA LYS A 220 -6.14 -5.88 -18.46
C LYS A 220 -5.01 -4.93 -18.03
N TRP A 221 -4.25 -5.29 -16.98
CA TRP A 221 -3.42 -4.34 -16.24
C TRP A 221 -1.95 -4.32 -16.65
N LEU A 222 -1.41 -5.41 -17.21
CA LEU A 222 0.01 -5.52 -17.53
C LEU A 222 0.50 -4.49 -18.57
N LYS A 223 -0.40 -4.01 -19.43
CA LYS A 223 -0.10 -2.93 -20.39
C LYS A 223 0.12 -1.57 -19.70
N LEU A 224 -0.46 -1.36 -18.53
CA LEU A 224 -0.41 -0.11 -17.77
C LEU A 224 0.69 -0.11 -16.71
N SER A 225 0.85 -1.22 -16.00
CA SER A 225 1.86 -1.41 -14.95
C SER A 225 2.30 -2.87 -14.94
N ASP A 226 3.48 -3.17 -14.37
CA ASP A 226 3.87 -4.52 -14.00
C ASP A 226 3.22 -4.97 -12.69
N HIS A 227 2.61 -4.05 -11.93
CA HIS A 227 1.76 -4.37 -10.78
C HIS A 227 0.28 -4.42 -11.14
N MET A 228 -0.43 -5.33 -10.46
CA MET A 228 -1.88 -5.47 -10.54
C MET A 228 -2.53 -4.72 -9.39
N PRO A 229 -3.65 -4.01 -9.60
CA PRO A 229 -4.36 -3.37 -8.50
C PRO A 229 -4.99 -4.41 -7.57
N ILE A 230 -5.05 -4.08 -6.28
CA ILE A 230 -5.84 -4.82 -5.28
C ILE A 230 -7.06 -3.97 -4.94
N ILE A 231 -8.23 -4.59 -4.98
CA ILE A 231 -9.52 -4.00 -4.65
C ILE A 231 -10.06 -4.71 -3.41
N CYS A 232 -10.35 -3.97 -2.35
CA CYS A 232 -10.86 -4.51 -1.09
C CYS A 232 -12.18 -3.85 -0.70
N GLU A 233 -13.19 -4.65 -0.40
CA GLU A 233 -14.50 -4.19 0.07
C GLU A 233 -14.68 -4.53 1.55
N ILE A 234 -14.79 -3.49 2.38
CA ILE A 234 -14.96 -3.60 3.84
C ILE A 234 -16.34 -3.07 4.21
N GLU A 235 -17.12 -3.85 4.96
CA GLU A 235 -18.42 -3.43 5.45
C GLU A 235 -18.27 -2.26 6.44
N GLN A 236 -19.06 -1.20 6.23
CA GLN A 236 -19.11 -0.08 7.18
C GLN A 236 -20.06 -0.43 8.32
N THR A 237 -19.67 -0.14 9.54
CA THR A 237 -20.58 -0.13 10.69
C THR A 237 -21.51 1.08 10.55
N LYS A 238 -22.82 0.81 10.60
CA LYS A 238 -23.84 1.85 10.68
C LYS A 238 -23.70 2.62 11.99
#